data_ddd35e2f0793fe9862f8c875edbb99fd
#
_entry.id   ddd35e2f0793fe9862f8c875edbb99fd
#
_cell.length_a   1.000
_cell.length_b   1.000
_cell.length_c   1.000
_cell.angle_alpha   90.00
_cell.angle_beta   90.00
_cell.angle_gamma   90.00
#
_symmetry.space_group_name_H-M   'P 1'
#
loop_
_entity.id
_entity.type
_entity.pdbx_description
1 polymer ?
#
loop_
_entity_poly.entity_id
_entity_poly.type
_entity_poly.pdbx_seq_one_letter_code
_entity_poly.pdbx_strand_id
1 'polypeptide(L)'
;AEVVVGFGGYVSTPAYLAARQRRIPIVVHEQNARAGLANRVGARMTPFVATTFRGTVLPHASVLGMPLRREVSQLDRAARRDEGMTAFGLDPQWPTILVTGGSLGAQRLNTSFASRAAELSAAGLQVLHVTGAGKEFEPERPDIGAPYVVVPYADRMELAYAAADLVVCRSGANTVCELTAVGLPAVYVPLPIGNGEQRFNAAVVLAAGGGLLVEDAAFTPEWITDNVVPLAGDGERLFAMGSAAASVGQRDADDALADMVHRAYASRPAPRADAVGGQGGSA
;
A
#
# COMPACT_ATOMS: atom_id res chain seq x y z
N ALA A 1 -23.12 -2.15 17.54
CA ALA A 1 -21.68 -2.44 17.45
C ALA A 1 -21.12 -2.67 18.85
N GLU A 2 -20.18 -3.58 18.97
CA GLU A 2 -19.53 -3.93 20.26
C GLU A 2 -18.12 -3.34 20.38
N VAL A 3 -17.48 -3.08 19.24
CA VAL A 3 -16.23 -2.34 19.09
C VAL A 3 -16.35 -1.46 17.85
N VAL A 4 -15.77 -0.29 17.88
CA VAL A 4 -15.62 0.60 16.70
C VAL A 4 -14.16 0.61 16.31
N VAL A 5 -13.85 0.18 15.08
CA VAL A 5 -12.50 0.25 14.50
C VAL A 5 -12.49 1.37 13.46
N GLY A 6 -11.56 2.30 13.59
CA GLY A 6 -11.45 3.43 12.67
C GLY A 6 -10.06 3.53 12.03
N PHE A 7 -10.05 3.73 10.71
CA PHE A 7 -8.85 3.86 9.90
C PHE A 7 -8.58 5.32 9.46
N GLY A 8 -9.28 6.28 10.07
CA GLY A 8 -9.18 7.69 9.70
C GLY A 8 -10.23 8.14 8.68
N GLY A 9 -10.01 9.32 8.10
CA GLY A 9 -10.99 9.99 7.25
C GLY A 9 -12.04 10.79 8.03
N TYR A 10 -12.80 11.62 7.33
CA TYR A 10 -13.76 12.55 7.96
C TYR A 10 -14.86 11.84 8.74
N VAL A 11 -15.32 10.68 8.27
CA VAL A 11 -16.40 9.90 8.89
C VAL A 11 -15.98 9.22 10.19
N SER A 12 -14.70 9.07 10.46
CA SER A 12 -14.21 8.39 11.67
C SER A 12 -14.43 9.24 12.93
N THR A 13 -14.30 10.57 12.85
CA THR A 13 -14.44 11.44 14.02
C THR A 13 -15.83 11.36 14.67
N PRO A 14 -16.97 11.54 13.95
CA PRO A 14 -18.28 11.37 14.54
C PRO A 14 -18.54 9.95 15.05
N ALA A 15 -18.00 8.92 14.39
CA ALA A 15 -18.08 7.54 14.86
C ALA A 15 -17.35 7.33 16.20
N TYR A 16 -16.14 7.90 16.36
CA TYR A 16 -15.41 7.87 17.64
C TYR A 16 -16.17 8.59 18.76
N LEU A 17 -16.73 9.76 18.49
CA LEU A 17 -17.52 10.51 19.48
C LEU A 17 -18.77 9.73 19.92
N ALA A 18 -19.50 9.16 18.97
CA ALA A 18 -20.68 8.35 19.25
C ALA A 18 -20.33 7.07 20.04
N ALA A 19 -19.23 6.41 19.69
CA ALA A 19 -18.74 5.23 20.41
C ALA A 19 -18.37 5.59 21.86
N ARG A 20 -17.62 6.67 22.05
CA ARG A 20 -17.27 7.18 23.40
C ARG A 20 -18.49 7.50 24.24
N GLN A 21 -19.49 8.18 23.67
CA GLN A 21 -20.74 8.51 24.37
C GLN A 21 -21.50 7.26 24.80
N ARG A 22 -21.47 6.22 23.99
CA ARG A 22 -22.13 4.93 24.24
C ARG A 22 -21.26 3.93 25.01
N ARG A 23 -20.04 4.33 25.42
CA ARG A 23 -19.07 3.47 26.11
C ARG A 23 -18.69 2.21 25.30
N ILE A 24 -18.73 2.32 23.98
CA ILE A 24 -18.24 1.27 23.06
C ILE A 24 -16.74 1.45 22.90
N PRO A 25 -15.91 0.40 23.08
CA PRO A 25 -14.49 0.48 22.87
C PRO A 25 -14.13 0.92 21.46
N ILE A 26 -13.06 1.72 21.36
CA ILE A 26 -12.57 2.25 20.09
C ILE A 26 -11.18 1.66 19.85
N VAL A 27 -10.94 1.19 18.64
CA VAL A 27 -9.60 0.88 18.11
C VAL A 27 -9.30 1.85 16.99
N VAL A 28 -8.14 2.48 17.04
CA VAL A 28 -7.67 3.41 16.00
C VAL A 28 -6.50 2.79 15.27
N HIS A 29 -6.55 2.74 13.96
CA HIS A 29 -5.43 2.34 13.10
C HIS A 29 -5.04 3.49 12.17
N GLU A 30 -3.79 3.98 12.29
CA GLU A 30 -3.27 5.00 11.38
C GLU A 30 -2.45 4.34 10.27
N GLN A 31 -2.92 4.53 9.04
CA GLN A 31 -2.33 3.90 7.87
C GLN A 31 -1.12 4.66 7.33
N ASN A 32 -1.07 5.98 7.48
CA ASN A 32 0.00 6.81 6.94
C ASN A 32 1.09 7.12 7.97
N ALA A 33 2.28 7.44 7.50
CA ALA A 33 3.38 7.88 8.34
C ALA A 33 3.10 9.22 9.05
N ARG A 34 2.21 10.05 8.48
CA ARG A 34 1.69 11.27 9.10
C ARG A 34 0.25 11.06 9.54
N ALA A 35 0.03 11.13 10.85
CA ALA A 35 -1.29 10.90 11.42
C ALA A 35 -2.31 11.96 10.99
N GLY A 36 -3.45 11.49 10.46
CA GLY A 36 -4.60 12.33 10.12
C GLY A 36 -5.30 12.89 11.35
N LEU A 37 -6.04 14.02 11.16
CA LEU A 37 -6.71 14.71 12.26
C LEU A 37 -7.71 13.81 13.01
N ALA A 38 -8.50 13.02 12.28
CA ALA A 38 -9.49 12.13 12.89
C ALA A 38 -8.82 11.11 13.84
N ASN A 39 -7.72 10.48 13.40
CA ASN A 39 -6.99 9.53 14.22
C ASN A 39 -6.26 10.19 15.40
N ARG A 40 -5.77 11.43 15.23
CA ARG A 40 -5.21 12.22 16.35
C ARG A 40 -6.25 12.50 17.44
N VAL A 41 -7.50 12.73 17.05
CA VAL A 41 -8.62 12.91 17.99
C VAL A 41 -9.00 11.57 18.60
N GLY A 42 -9.20 10.53 17.80
CA GLY A 42 -9.56 9.19 18.25
C GLY A 42 -8.55 8.58 19.22
N ALA A 43 -7.24 8.73 18.95
CA ALA A 43 -6.16 8.21 19.79
C ALA A 43 -6.14 8.79 21.22
N ARG A 44 -6.76 9.96 21.45
CA ARG A 44 -6.94 10.50 22.82
C ARG A 44 -8.13 9.91 23.57
N MET A 45 -8.94 9.09 22.89
CA MET A 45 -10.16 8.52 23.45
C MET A 45 -10.02 7.05 23.82
N THR A 46 -8.90 6.40 23.44
CA THR A 46 -8.69 4.97 23.62
C THR A 46 -7.22 4.65 23.85
N PRO A 47 -6.90 3.60 24.62
CA PRO A 47 -5.54 3.06 24.69
C PRO A 47 -5.21 2.09 23.53
N PHE A 48 -6.19 1.72 22.69
CA PHE A 48 -6.02 0.77 21.58
C PHE A 48 -5.72 1.53 20.29
N VAL A 49 -4.44 1.86 20.09
CA VAL A 49 -3.97 2.64 18.94
C VAL A 49 -2.89 1.87 18.20
N ALA A 50 -3.14 1.56 16.96
CA ALA A 50 -2.21 0.93 16.03
C ALA A 50 -1.70 1.93 14.99
N THR A 51 -0.45 1.75 14.55
CA THR A 51 0.14 2.50 13.44
C THR A 51 0.84 1.56 12.47
N THR A 52 0.87 1.96 11.21
CA THR A 52 1.60 1.23 10.17
C THR A 52 3.11 1.47 10.25
N PHE A 53 3.52 2.71 10.42
CA PHE A 53 4.92 3.12 10.35
C PHE A 53 5.49 3.48 11.72
N ARG A 54 6.76 3.09 11.99
CA ARG A 54 7.45 3.33 13.26
C ARG A 54 7.58 4.81 13.65
N GLY A 55 7.59 5.71 12.68
CA GLY A 55 7.72 7.16 12.90
C GLY A 55 6.41 7.89 13.17
N THR A 56 5.26 7.21 13.18
CA THR A 56 3.95 7.84 13.36
C THR A 56 3.71 8.17 14.82
N VAL A 57 3.55 9.47 15.13
CA VAL A 57 3.37 9.95 16.52
C VAL A 57 1.89 10.04 16.86
N LEU A 58 1.44 9.11 17.71
CA LEU A 58 0.11 9.11 18.33
C LEU A 58 0.20 8.65 19.79
N PRO A 59 -0.69 9.12 20.69
CA PRO A 59 -0.81 8.56 22.04
C PRO A 59 -1.08 7.05 21.99
N HIS A 60 -0.44 6.30 22.89
CA HIS A 60 -0.64 4.85 23.05
C HIS A 60 -0.30 3.99 21.82
N ALA A 61 0.38 4.53 20.82
CA ALA A 61 0.65 3.85 19.57
C ALA A 61 1.50 2.58 19.74
N SER A 62 1.01 1.48 19.16
CA SER A 62 1.76 0.25 18.90
C SER A 62 1.92 0.10 17.39
N VAL A 63 3.14 -0.18 16.92
CA VAL A 63 3.39 -0.41 15.50
C VAL A 63 2.99 -1.83 15.17
N LEU A 64 1.90 -2.00 14.43
CA LEU A 64 1.37 -3.31 14.00
C LEU A 64 1.58 -3.56 12.50
N GLY A 65 1.85 -2.52 11.71
CA GLY A 65 1.89 -2.63 10.26
C GLY A 65 0.54 -2.33 9.60
N MET A 66 0.48 -2.57 8.29
CA MET A 66 -0.73 -2.43 7.47
C MET A 66 -1.41 -3.77 7.33
N PRO A 67 -2.69 -3.92 7.71
CA PRO A 67 -3.46 -5.11 7.36
C PRO A 67 -3.55 -5.26 5.84
N LEU A 68 -2.94 -6.29 5.31
CA LEU A 68 -2.90 -6.60 3.90
C LEU A 68 -3.88 -7.71 3.54
N ARG A 69 -4.31 -7.74 2.28
CA ARG A 69 -5.08 -8.88 1.77
C ARG A 69 -4.21 -10.14 1.80
N ARG A 70 -4.81 -11.28 2.09
CA ARG A 70 -4.10 -12.56 2.22
C ARG A 70 -3.36 -12.96 0.94
N GLU A 71 -3.93 -12.64 -0.21
CA GLU A 71 -3.32 -12.88 -1.52
C GLU A 71 -1.98 -12.16 -1.68
N VAL A 72 -1.77 -11.04 -0.97
CA VAL A 72 -0.51 -10.28 -0.96
C VAL A 72 0.36 -10.70 0.22
N SER A 73 -0.20 -10.76 1.44
CA SER A 73 0.58 -11.07 2.65
C SER A 73 1.18 -12.49 2.63
N GLN A 74 0.55 -13.42 1.92
CA GLN A 74 0.99 -14.81 1.76
C GLN A 74 1.61 -15.10 0.38
N LEU A 75 1.84 -14.06 -0.44
CA LEU A 75 2.38 -14.23 -1.77
C LEU A 75 3.81 -14.79 -1.73
N ASP A 76 3.99 -15.94 -2.37
CA ASP A 76 5.30 -16.40 -2.85
C ASP A 76 5.44 -15.97 -4.31
N ARG A 77 6.23 -14.91 -4.52
CA ARG A 77 6.43 -14.33 -5.87
C ARG A 77 7.07 -15.32 -6.83
N ALA A 78 8.05 -16.07 -6.35
CA ALA A 78 8.76 -17.03 -7.21
C ALA A 78 7.83 -18.16 -7.66
N ALA A 79 7.05 -18.71 -6.74
CA ALA A 79 6.11 -19.80 -7.04
C ALA A 79 4.96 -19.36 -7.97
N ARG A 80 4.60 -18.07 -7.97
CA ARG A 80 3.47 -17.56 -8.75
C ARG A 80 3.86 -16.70 -9.96
N ARG A 81 5.17 -16.61 -10.28
CA ARG A 81 5.66 -15.80 -11.39
C ARG A 81 5.05 -16.21 -12.74
N ASP A 82 5.06 -17.50 -13.07
CA ASP A 82 4.54 -18.02 -14.34
C ASP A 82 3.03 -17.77 -14.48
N GLU A 83 2.27 -17.89 -13.38
CA GLU A 83 0.85 -17.53 -13.36
C GLU A 83 0.67 -16.03 -13.64
N GLY A 84 1.48 -15.18 -13.02
CA GLY A 84 1.47 -13.73 -13.26
C GLY A 84 1.82 -13.36 -14.70
N MET A 85 2.88 -13.96 -15.25
CA MET A 85 3.26 -13.78 -16.66
C MET A 85 2.11 -14.15 -17.61
N THR A 86 1.52 -15.31 -17.40
CA THR A 86 0.38 -15.80 -18.20
C THR A 86 -0.84 -14.89 -18.08
N ALA A 87 -1.17 -14.46 -16.87
CA ALA A 87 -2.36 -13.64 -16.58
C ALA A 87 -2.34 -12.29 -17.33
N PHE A 88 -1.15 -11.74 -17.56
CA PHE A 88 -0.99 -10.44 -18.24
C PHE A 88 -0.42 -10.55 -19.65
N GLY A 89 -0.23 -11.76 -20.19
CA GLY A 89 0.36 -11.96 -21.53
C GLY A 89 1.79 -11.46 -21.65
N LEU A 90 2.57 -11.62 -20.57
CA LEU A 90 3.97 -11.25 -20.50
C LEU A 90 4.87 -12.42 -20.94
N ASP A 91 6.06 -12.09 -21.41
CA ASP A 91 7.05 -13.06 -21.86
C ASP A 91 8.12 -13.26 -20.78
N PRO A 92 8.32 -14.49 -20.25
CA PRO A 92 9.25 -14.75 -19.15
C PRO A 92 10.74 -14.49 -19.48
N GLN A 93 11.09 -14.32 -20.76
CA GLN A 93 12.47 -14.02 -21.14
C GLN A 93 12.90 -12.58 -20.83
N TRP A 94 11.96 -11.65 -20.61
CA TRP A 94 12.24 -10.24 -20.38
C TRP A 94 12.04 -9.81 -18.93
N PRO A 95 12.95 -8.98 -18.38
CA PRO A 95 12.69 -8.30 -17.10
C PRO A 95 11.43 -7.42 -17.18
N THR A 96 10.61 -7.43 -16.13
CA THR A 96 9.31 -6.80 -16.11
C THR A 96 9.28 -5.57 -15.20
N ILE A 97 8.94 -4.43 -15.77
CA ILE A 97 8.61 -3.20 -15.02
C ILE A 97 7.10 -3.11 -14.86
N LEU A 98 6.61 -3.10 -13.62
CA LEU A 98 5.22 -2.77 -13.31
C LEU A 98 5.09 -1.28 -13.07
N VAL A 99 4.21 -0.62 -13.83
CA VAL A 99 3.90 0.81 -13.66
C VAL A 99 2.49 0.94 -13.13
N THR A 100 2.30 1.62 -11.98
CA THR A 100 0.95 1.84 -11.43
C THR A 100 0.85 3.14 -10.63
N GLY A 101 -0.25 3.87 -10.87
CA GLY A 101 -0.59 5.07 -10.12
C GLY A 101 -1.55 4.85 -8.97
N GLY A 102 -1.92 3.57 -8.68
CA GLY A 102 -3.03 3.21 -7.83
C GLY A 102 -4.38 3.28 -8.57
N SER A 103 -5.49 3.06 -7.86
CA SER A 103 -6.84 2.91 -8.45
C SER A 103 -7.30 4.10 -9.32
N LEU A 104 -6.82 5.29 -9.03
CA LEU A 104 -7.14 6.50 -9.80
C LEU A 104 -6.16 6.77 -10.95
N GLY A 105 -5.09 5.96 -11.07
CA GLY A 105 -4.01 6.17 -12.02
C GLY A 105 -3.17 7.41 -11.71
N ALA A 106 -2.10 7.61 -12.47
CA ALA A 106 -1.19 8.75 -12.32
C ALA A 106 -0.82 9.31 -13.69
N GLN A 107 -1.42 10.44 -14.08
CA GLN A 107 -1.25 11.02 -15.42
C GLN A 107 0.23 11.20 -15.80
N ARG A 108 1.07 11.71 -14.87
CA ARG A 108 2.50 11.90 -15.14
C ARG A 108 3.21 10.58 -15.42
N LEU A 109 2.98 9.55 -14.60
CA LEU A 109 3.56 8.23 -14.83
C LEU A 109 3.13 7.68 -16.20
N ASN A 110 1.83 7.74 -16.48
CA ASN A 110 1.29 7.27 -17.75
C ASN A 110 1.95 7.97 -18.94
N THR A 111 1.99 9.32 -18.93
CA THR A 111 2.54 10.11 -20.04
C THR A 111 4.05 9.87 -20.21
N SER A 112 4.81 9.87 -19.10
CA SER A 112 6.26 9.70 -19.17
C SER A 112 6.65 8.29 -19.67
N PHE A 113 5.97 7.25 -19.22
CA PHE A 113 6.23 5.88 -19.70
C PHE A 113 5.73 5.65 -21.13
N ALA A 114 4.58 6.18 -21.51
CA ALA A 114 4.06 6.08 -22.87
C ALA A 114 5.06 6.64 -23.90
N SER A 115 5.68 7.79 -23.61
CA SER A 115 6.65 8.42 -24.50
C SER A 115 7.98 7.66 -24.63
N ARG A 116 8.25 6.68 -23.77
CA ARG A 116 9.46 5.84 -23.76
C ARG A 116 9.18 4.39 -24.13
N ALA A 117 7.99 4.06 -24.58
CA ALA A 117 7.59 2.68 -24.85
C ALA A 117 8.52 1.99 -25.89
N ALA A 118 8.86 2.69 -26.97
CA ALA A 118 9.79 2.17 -27.99
C ALA A 118 11.20 1.94 -27.45
N GLU A 119 11.70 2.85 -26.63
CA GLU A 119 13.03 2.77 -26.02
C GLU A 119 13.12 1.62 -25.03
N LEU A 120 12.13 1.47 -24.15
CA LEU A 120 12.05 0.38 -23.18
C LEU A 120 11.99 -0.98 -23.89
N SER A 121 11.14 -1.11 -24.90
CA SER A 121 11.03 -2.32 -25.72
C SER A 121 12.36 -2.66 -26.40
N ALA A 122 13.05 -1.68 -26.99
CA ALA A 122 14.35 -1.88 -27.64
C ALA A 122 15.48 -2.23 -26.64
N ALA A 123 15.37 -1.74 -25.40
CA ALA A 123 16.30 -2.10 -24.32
C ALA A 123 16.03 -3.49 -23.71
N GLY A 124 15.04 -4.24 -24.22
CA GLY A 124 14.69 -5.56 -23.71
C GLY A 124 13.98 -5.53 -22.36
N LEU A 125 13.27 -4.44 -22.05
CA LEU A 125 12.52 -4.27 -20.82
C LEU A 125 11.03 -4.30 -21.14
N GLN A 126 10.33 -5.33 -20.67
CA GLN A 126 8.87 -5.37 -20.83
C GLN A 126 8.18 -4.55 -19.74
N VAL A 127 7.02 -4.02 -20.07
CA VAL A 127 6.24 -3.17 -19.17
C VAL A 127 4.82 -3.73 -19.02
N LEU A 128 4.40 -3.87 -17.77
CA LEU A 128 2.99 -4.01 -17.41
C LEU A 128 2.52 -2.67 -16.85
N HIS A 129 1.69 -1.96 -17.60
CA HIS A 129 1.23 -0.61 -17.24
C HIS A 129 -0.23 -0.62 -16.81
N VAL A 130 -0.48 -0.45 -15.50
CA VAL A 130 -1.83 -0.29 -14.92
C VAL A 130 -2.16 1.20 -14.88
N THR A 131 -2.89 1.67 -15.88
CA THR A 131 -3.07 3.11 -16.13
C THR A 131 -4.12 3.80 -15.26
N GLY A 132 -5.07 3.04 -14.72
CA GLY A 132 -6.34 3.54 -14.16
C GLY A 132 -7.42 3.61 -15.24
N ALA A 133 -8.66 3.30 -14.87
CA ALA A 133 -9.79 3.22 -15.80
C ALA A 133 -9.99 4.52 -16.62
N GLY A 134 -10.19 4.39 -17.92
CA GLY A 134 -10.38 5.49 -18.85
C GLY A 134 -9.11 6.30 -19.17
N LYS A 135 -7.93 5.74 -18.86
CA LYS A 135 -6.62 6.38 -19.13
C LYS A 135 -5.69 5.49 -19.94
N GLU A 136 -6.27 4.49 -20.59
CA GLU A 136 -5.56 3.58 -21.48
C GLU A 136 -5.03 4.33 -22.70
N PHE A 137 -3.93 3.86 -23.24
CA PHE A 137 -3.31 4.37 -24.45
C PHE A 137 -2.71 3.22 -25.25
N GLU A 138 -2.53 3.42 -26.54
CA GLU A 138 -1.80 2.48 -27.41
C GLU A 138 -0.32 2.84 -27.36
N PRO A 139 0.56 1.93 -26.87
CA PRO A 139 1.98 2.23 -26.81
C PRO A 139 2.62 2.20 -28.19
N GLU A 140 3.30 3.27 -28.57
CA GLU A 140 4.14 3.30 -29.77
C GLU A 140 5.41 2.50 -29.51
N ARG A 141 5.50 1.30 -30.08
CA ARG A 141 6.65 0.41 -29.96
C ARG A 141 6.92 -0.33 -31.27
N PRO A 142 8.16 -0.80 -31.52
CA PRO A 142 8.45 -1.65 -32.66
C PRO A 142 7.75 -3.00 -32.53
N ASP A 143 7.44 -3.64 -33.66
CA ASP A 143 6.85 -4.99 -33.70
C ASP A 143 7.75 -6.05 -33.07
N ILE A 144 9.07 -5.80 -33.06
CA ILE A 144 10.10 -6.69 -32.50
C ILE A 144 10.70 -6.03 -31.26
N GLY A 145 10.75 -6.75 -30.14
CA GLY A 145 11.29 -6.28 -28.86
C GLY A 145 10.45 -6.73 -27.68
N ALA A 146 10.79 -6.25 -26.49
CA ALA A 146 10.08 -6.61 -25.28
C ALA A 146 8.63 -6.07 -25.28
N PRO A 147 7.64 -6.84 -24.80
CA PRO A 147 6.24 -6.42 -24.75
C PRO A 147 6.01 -5.16 -23.92
N TYR A 148 5.02 -4.36 -24.31
CA TYR A 148 4.47 -3.30 -23.48
C TYR A 148 2.96 -3.53 -23.37
N VAL A 149 2.50 -3.98 -22.21
CA VAL A 149 1.11 -4.35 -21.95
C VAL A 149 0.43 -3.25 -21.16
N VAL A 150 -0.65 -2.72 -21.69
CA VAL A 150 -1.46 -1.68 -21.03
C VAL A 150 -2.78 -2.29 -20.56
N VAL A 151 -3.08 -2.11 -19.29
CA VAL A 151 -4.35 -2.54 -18.70
C VAL A 151 -4.97 -1.40 -17.88
N PRO A 152 -6.30 -1.20 -17.91
CA PRO A 152 -6.95 -0.15 -17.14
C PRO A 152 -6.90 -0.41 -15.63
N TYR A 153 -6.98 -1.69 -15.28
CA TYR A 153 -7.04 -2.13 -13.89
C TYR A 153 -6.50 -3.56 -13.76
N ALA A 154 -5.91 -3.89 -12.62
CA ALA A 154 -5.48 -5.24 -12.28
C ALA A 154 -6.29 -5.75 -11.08
N ASP A 155 -7.30 -6.58 -11.35
CA ASP A 155 -8.14 -7.20 -10.30
C ASP A 155 -7.30 -8.07 -9.36
N ARG A 156 -6.31 -8.77 -9.93
CA ARG A 156 -5.38 -9.65 -9.24
C ARG A 156 -4.01 -9.00 -9.16
N MET A 157 -3.92 -7.94 -8.33
CA MET A 157 -2.68 -7.17 -8.18
C MET A 157 -1.51 -8.02 -7.65
N GLU A 158 -1.80 -9.07 -6.87
CA GLU A 158 -0.80 -10.03 -6.40
C GLU A 158 -0.09 -10.75 -7.56
N LEU A 159 -0.76 -10.99 -8.68
CA LEU A 159 -0.14 -11.57 -9.87
C LEU A 159 0.73 -10.56 -10.62
N ALA A 160 0.32 -9.28 -10.65
CA ALA A 160 1.18 -8.23 -11.19
C ALA A 160 2.47 -8.09 -10.36
N TYR A 161 2.37 -8.20 -9.03
CA TYR A 161 3.54 -8.23 -8.15
C TYR A 161 4.40 -9.48 -8.35
N ALA A 162 3.80 -10.64 -8.61
CA ALA A 162 4.54 -11.87 -8.88
C ALA A 162 5.34 -11.78 -10.19
N ALA A 163 4.76 -11.17 -11.23
CA ALA A 163 5.40 -11.01 -12.53
C ALA A 163 6.51 -9.95 -12.56
N ALA A 164 6.44 -8.93 -11.70
CA ALA A 164 7.32 -7.78 -11.75
C ALA A 164 8.70 -8.01 -11.14
N ASP A 165 9.72 -7.37 -11.71
CA ASP A 165 11.07 -7.29 -11.18
C ASP A 165 11.35 -5.93 -10.55
N LEU A 166 10.73 -4.87 -11.06
CA LEU A 166 10.78 -3.51 -10.56
C LEU A 166 9.38 -2.89 -10.62
N VAL A 167 9.03 -2.07 -9.63
CA VAL A 167 7.78 -1.30 -9.66
C VAL A 167 8.10 0.20 -9.75
N VAL A 168 7.36 0.93 -10.59
CA VAL A 168 7.34 2.40 -10.60
C VAL A 168 5.93 2.85 -10.21
N CYS A 169 5.80 3.51 -9.06
CA CYS A 169 4.47 3.76 -8.51
C CYS A 169 4.37 5.02 -7.65
N ARG A 170 3.14 5.39 -7.30
CA ARG A 170 2.88 6.31 -6.20
C ARG A 170 3.19 5.65 -4.85
N SER A 171 3.62 6.45 -3.85
CA SER A 171 3.98 5.97 -2.51
C SER A 171 2.81 6.07 -1.51
N GLY A 172 1.63 5.62 -1.93
CA GLY A 172 0.50 5.41 -1.02
C GLY A 172 0.85 4.36 0.04
N ALA A 173 0.30 4.49 1.25
CA ALA A 173 0.66 3.60 2.37
C ALA A 173 0.44 2.11 2.04
N ASN A 174 -0.69 1.74 1.43
CA ASN A 174 -0.96 0.37 1.01
C ASN A 174 0.10 -0.13 0.03
N THR A 175 0.39 0.63 -1.03
CA THR A 175 1.37 0.23 -2.05
C THR A 175 2.76 0.01 -1.44
N VAL A 176 3.23 0.93 -0.60
CA VAL A 176 4.53 0.77 0.08
C VAL A 176 4.55 -0.49 0.94
N CYS A 177 3.49 -0.73 1.73
CA CYS A 177 3.40 -1.91 2.59
C CYS A 177 3.28 -3.21 1.79
N GLU A 178 2.50 -3.24 0.72
CA GLU A 178 2.38 -4.39 -0.16
C GLU A 178 3.73 -4.74 -0.80
N LEU A 179 4.43 -3.75 -1.38
CA LEU A 179 5.73 -3.97 -2.03
C LEU A 179 6.80 -4.44 -1.05
N THR A 180 6.87 -3.85 0.14
CA THR A 180 7.81 -4.30 1.17
C THR A 180 7.47 -5.69 1.70
N ALA A 181 6.20 -6.02 1.89
CA ALA A 181 5.77 -7.33 2.32
C ALA A 181 6.17 -8.43 1.32
N VAL A 182 6.12 -8.15 0.02
CA VAL A 182 6.47 -9.14 -1.02
C VAL A 182 7.94 -9.04 -1.48
N GLY A 183 8.72 -8.12 -0.91
CA GLY A 183 10.14 -7.94 -1.26
C GLY A 183 10.34 -7.46 -2.70
N LEU A 184 9.53 -6.53 -3.17
CA LEU A 184 9.60 -6.00 -4.53
C LEU A 184 10.22 -4.60 -4.52
N PRO A 185 11.37 -4.39 -5.20
CA PRO A 185 12.02 -3.09 -5.25
C PRO A 185 11.18 -2.09 -6.01
N ALA A 186 11.24 -0.81 -5.62
CA ALA A 186 10.42 0.20 -6.27
C ALA A 186 11.10 1.55 -6.46
N VAL A 187 10.64 2.26 -7.50
CA VAL A 187 10.81 3.69 -7.68
C VAL A 187 9.51 4.37 -7.24
N TYR A 188 9.59 5.10 -6.16
CA TYR A 188 8.47 5.82 -5.57
C TYR A 188 8.41 7.25 -6.11
N VAL A 189 7.24 7.62 -6.64
CA VAL A 189 6.93 8.96 -7.14
C VAL A 189 5.79 9.53 -6.29
N PRO A 190 6.07 10.23 -5.17
CA PRO A 190 5.03 10.73 -4.29
C PRO A 190 4.06 11.65 -5.01
N LEU A 191 2.78 11.56 -4.65
CA LEU A 191 1.77 12.49 -5.15
C LEU A 191 2.07 13.90 -4.61
N PRO A 192 2.14 14.94 -5.47
CA PRO A 192 2.57 16.30 -5.06
C PRO A 192 1.49 17.10 -4.32
N ILE A 193 0.30 16.52 -4.09
CA ILE A 193 -0.84 17.14 -3.41
C ILE A 193 -1.10 16.49 -2.04
N GLY A 194 -1.91 17.13 -1.21
CA GLY A 194 -2.20 16.68 0.14
C GLY A 194 -1.21 17.26 1.17
N ASN A 195 -0.98 16.55 2.26
CA ASN A 195 -0.08 16.98 3.34
C ASN A 195 1.34 16.39 3.23
N GLY A 196 1.67 15.80 2.06
CA GLY A 196 2.98 15.19 1.76
C GLY A 196 3.20 13.84 2.43
N GLU A 197 2.15 13.16 2.92
CA GLU A 197 2.27 11.86 3.60
C GLU A 197 2.96 10.79 2.76
N GLN A 198 2.75 10.80 1.44
CA GLN A 198 3.33 9.80 0.55
C GLN A 198 4.86 9.77 0.57
N ARG A 199 5.51 10.92 0.69
CA ARG A 199 6.97 10.98 0.84
C ARG A 199 7.44 10.31 2.14
N PHE A 200 6.68 10.49 3.22
CA PHE A 200 7.02 9.90 4.52
C PHE A 200 6.70 8.41 4.58
N ASN A 201 5.68 7.94 3.86
CA ASN A 201 5.35 6.51 3.79
C ASN A 201 6.53 5.68 3.24
N ALA A 202 7.26 6.19 2.26
CA ALA A 202 8.41 5.51 1.68
C ALA A 202 9.71 5.62 2.53
N ALA A 203 9.76 6.48 3.55
CA ALA A 203 11.00 6.82 4.25
C ALA A 203 11.74 5.60 4.81
N VAL A 204 11.02 4.63 5.38
CA VAL A 204 11.63 3.45 6.00
C VAL A 204 12.26 2.53 4.95
N VAL A 205 11.56 2.24 3.86
CA VAL A 205 12.07 1.38 2.79
C VAL A 205 13.22 2.05 2.04
N LEU A 206 13.20 3.37 1.87
CA LEU A 206 14.30 4.14 1.28
C LEU A 206 15.55 4.08 2.17
N ALA A 207 15.38 4.27 3.48
CA ALA A 207 16.50 4.19 4.44
C ALA A 207 17.12 2.79 4.49
N ALA A 208 16.33 1.73 4.25
CA ALA A 208 16.82 0.37 4.14
C ALA A 208 17.51 0.08 2.79
N GLY A 209 17.39 0.94 1.79
CA GLY A 209 17.90 0.71 0.44
C GLY A 209 16.98 -0.10 -0.46
N GLY A 210 15.71 -0.29 -0.07
CA GLY A 210 14.72 -1.09 -0.80
C GLY A 210 13.98 -0.34 -1.92
N GLY A 211 14.36 0.91 -2.20
CA GLY A 211 13.73 1.70 -3.26
C GLY A 211 14.46 2.98 -3.57
N LEU A 212 14.01 3.67 -4.61
CA LEU A 212 14.41 5.02 -4.97
C LEU A 212 13.20 5.95 -4.83
N LEU A 213 13.44 7.23 -4.59
CA LEU A 213 12.41 8.25 -4.60
C LEU A 213 12.77 9.34 -5.59
N VAL A 214 11.80 9.75 -6.38
CA VAL A 214 11.89 10.91 -7.27
C VAL A 214 10.64 11.76 -7.11
N GLU A 215 10.81 13.06 -6.99
CA GLU A 215 9.68 13.99 -6.89
C GLU A 215 8.88 14.00 -8.20
N ASP A 216 7.57 14.17 -8.11
CA ASP A 216 6.68 14.12 -9.28
C ASP A 216 7.13 15.04 -10.41
N ALA A 217 7.54 16.27 -10.10
CA ALA A 217 7.99 17.23 -11.11
C ALA A 217 9.30 16.83 -11.80
N ALA A 218 10.16 16.06 -11.13
CA ALA A 218 11.42 15.58 -11.66
C ALA A 218 11.28 14.24 -12.42
N PHE A 219 10.12 13.59 -12.33
CA PHE A 219 9.84 12.32 -13.03
C PHE A 219 9.50 12.63 -14.50
N THR A 220 10.53 12.76 -15.33
CA THR A 220 10.43 13.03 -16.78
C THR A 220 10.74 11.79 -17.60
N PRO A 221 10.44 11.79 -18.91
CA PRO A 221 10.89 10.72 -19.82
C PRO A 221 12.41 10.49 -19.78
N GLU A 222 13.20 11.56 -19.73
CA GLU A 222 14.68 11.49 -19.65
C GLU A 222 15.11 10.83 -18.35
N TRP A 223 14.44 11.15 -17.23
CA TRP A 223 14.71 10.52 -15.95
C TRP A 223 14.49 9.01 -16.00
N ILE A 224 13.49 8.52 -16.75
CA ILE A 224 13.25 7.08 -16.97
C ILE A 224 14.44 6.47 -17.71
N THR A 225 14.89 7.07 -18.81
CA THR A 225 16.06 6.61 -19.58
C THR A 225 17.30 6.54 -18.70
N ASP A 226 17.58 7.58 -17.92
CA ASP A 226 18.81 7.71 -17.15
C ASP A 226 18.83 6.85 -15.88
N ASN A 227 17.67 6.51 -15.32
CA ASN A 227 17.58 5.86 -14.00
C ASN A 227 16.84 4.54 -14.02
N VAL A 228 15.67 4.45 -14.68
CA VAL A 228 14.84 3.23 -14.66
C VAL A 228 15.42 2.17 -15.60
N VAL A 229 15.84 2.56 -16.80
CA VAL A 229 16.39 1.61 -17.78
C VAL A 229 17.63 0.88 -17.23
N PRO A 230 18.68 1.57 -16.74
CA PRO A 230 19.84 0.87 -16.19
C PRO A 230 19.51 0.09 -14.91
N LEU A 231 18.60 0.57 -14.08
CA LEU A 231 18.18 -0.14 -12.87
C LEU A 231 17.46 -1.45 -13.21
N ALA A 232 16.51 -1.42 -14.16
CA ALA A 232 15.72 -2.59 -14.52
C ALA A 232 16.56 -3.68 -15.21
N GLY A 233 17.69 -3.31 -15.84
CA GLY A 233 18.65 -4.22 -16.42
C GLY A 233 19.67 -4.82 -15.41
N ASP A 234 19.70 -4.32 -14.18
CA ASP A 234 20.68 -4.74 -13.15
C ASP A 234 20.02 -5.71 -12.14
N GLY A 235 20.02 -6.99 -12.46
CA GLY A 235 19.39 -8.03 -11.64
C GLY A 235 20.01 -8.16 -10.24
N GLU A 236 21.31 -7.95 -10.06
CA GLU A 236 21.97 -8.02 -8.75
C GLU A 236 21.50 -6.88 -7.87
N ARG A 237 21.41 -5.67 -8.40
CA ARG A 237 20.92 -4.51 -7.71
C ARG A 237 19.43 -4.65 -7.34
N LEU A 238 18.60 -5.15 -8.27
CA LEU A 238 17.18 -5.41 -8.00
C LEU A 238 17.01 -6.45 -6.89
N PHE A 239 17.81 -7.52 -6.88
CA PHE A 239 17.77 -8.52 -5.81
C PHE A 239 18.17 -7.94 -4.47
N ALA A 240 19.25 -7.14 -4.40
CA ALA A 240 19.67 -6.47 -3.17
C ALA A 240 18.61 -5.49 -2.66
N MET A 241 18.02 -4.69 -3.54
CA MET A 241 16.93 -3.77 -3.20
C MET A 241 15.67 -4.52 -2.73
N GLY A 242 15.30 -5.62 -3.39
CA GLY A 242 14.17 -6.45 -3.00
C GLY A 242 14.36 -7.07 -1.60
N SER A 243 15.56 -7.56 -1.30
CA SER A 243 15.92 -8.08 0.02
C SER A 243 15.85 -6.99 1.10
N ALA A 244 16.31 -5.79 0.79
CA ALA A 244 16.23 -4.63 1.67
C ALA A 244 14.77 -4.21 1.91
N ALA A 245 13.93 -4.21 0.87
CA ALA A 245 12.49 -3.95 1.00
C ALA A 245 11.82 -4.99 1.91
N ALA A 246 12.09 -6.27 1.70
CA ALA A 246 11.54 -7.36 2.52
C ALA A 246 11.93 -7.25 4.00
N SER A 247 13.13 -6.75 4.30
CA SER A 247 13.63 -6.61 5.69
C SER A 247 12.81 -5.64 6.56
N VAL A 248 12.04 -4.75 5.93
CA VAL A 248 11.18 -3.78 6.61
C VAL A 248 9.69 -4.06 6.40
N GLY A 249 9.34 -5.06 5.61
CA GLY A 249 7.97 -5.49 5.33
C GLY A 249 7.34 -6.23 6.52
N GLN A 250 6.02 -6.14 6.64
CA GLN A 250 5.23 -6.86 7.65
C GLN A 250 4.09 -7.60 6.94
N ARG A 251 3.84 -8.86 7.34
CA ARG A 251 2.86 -9.74 6.69
C ARG A 251 1.72 -10.19 7.59
N ASP A 252 1.83 -9.95 8.89
CA ASP A 252 0.96 -10.44 9.98
C ASP A 252 0.16 -9.33 10.68
N ALA A 253 0.09 -8.16 10.06
CA ALA A 253 -0.56 -6.99 10.66
C ALA A 253 -2.09 -7.16 10.82
N ASP A 254 -2.73 -7.96 9.99
CA ASP A 254 -4.14 -8.30 10.10
C ASP A 254 -4.44 -9.09 11.37
N ASP A 255 -3.66 -10.13 11.67
CA ASP A 255 -3.78 -10.92 12.91
C ASP A 255 -3.48 -10.05 14.14
N ALA A 256 -2.42 -9.26 14.11
CA ALA A 256 -2.06 -8.35 15.20
C ALA A 256 -3.14 -7.27 15.49
N LEU A 257 -3.79 -6.76 14.44
CA LEU A 257 -4.91 -5.82 14.59
C LEU A 257 -6.17 -6.53 15.11
N ALA A 258 -6.46 -7.75 14.64
CA ALA A 258 -7.56 -8.56 15.14
C ALA A 258 -7.41 -8.83 16.65
N ASP A 259 -6.20 -9.19 17.11
CA ASP A 259 -5.89 -9.37 18.53
C ASP A 259 -6.10 -8.07 19.34
N MET A 260 -5.73 -6.92 18.78
CA MET A 260 -6.02 -5.63 19.43
C MET A 260 -7.53 -5.38 19.55
N VAL A 261 -8.31 -5.72 18.54
CA VAL A 261 -9.79 -5.62 18.57
C VAL A 261 -10.37 -6.54 19.63
N HIS A 262 -9.88 -7.78 19.75
CA HIS A 262 -10.31 -8.72 20.80
C HIS A 262 -9.98 -8.19 22.21
N ARG A 263 -8.80 -7.61 22.42
CA ARG A 263 -8.45 -6.98 23.70
C ARG A 263 -9.38 -5.78 24.02
N ALA A 264 -9.69 -4.96 23.02
CA ALA A 264 -10.61 -3.85 23.18
C ALA A 264 -12.02 -4.35 23.51
N TYR A 265 -12.49 -5.40 22.87
CA TYR A 265 -13.76 -6.05 23.17
C TYR A 265 -13.82 -6.56 24.62
N ALA A 266 -12.79 -7.25 25.08
CA ALA A 266 -12.70 -7.77 26.44
C ALA A 266 -12.64 -6.69 27.53
N SER A 267 -12.20 -5.48 27.19
CA SER A 267 -12.13 -4.34 28.12
C SER A 267 -13.47 -3.63 28.37
N ARG A 268 -14.55 -4.11 27.75
CA ARG A 268 -15.88 -3.51 27.92
C ARG A 268 -16.36 -3.58 29.37
N PRO A 269 -16.99 -2.51 29.89
CA PRO A 269 -17.69 -2.61 31.15
C PRO A 269 -18.77 -3.70 31.09
N ALA A 270 -18.89 -4.49 32.13
CA ALA A 270 -19.99 -5.47 32.23
C ALA A 270 -21.33 -4.75 31.99
N PRO A 271 -22.28 -5.39 31.30
CA PRO A 271 -23.65 -4.86 31.20
C PRO A 271 -24.14 -4.55 32.61
N ARG A 272 -24.65 -3.34 32.85
CA ARG A 272 -25.34 -3.09 34.10
C ARG A 272 -26.49 -4.08 34.17
N ALA A 273 -26.49 -4.95 35.18
CA ALA A 273 -27.68 -5.69 35.56
C ALA A 273 -28.77 -4.62 35.78
N ASP A 274 -29.71 -4.55 34.85
CA ASP A 274 -30.88 -3.69 35.02
C ASP A 274 -31.49 -4.09 36.36
N ALA A 275 -31.61 -3.11 37.25
CA ALA A 275 -32.33 -3.25 38.48
C ALA A 275 -33.75 -3.68 38.08
N VAL A 276 -34.01 -4.97 38.15
CA VAL A 276 -35.36 -5.53 38.09
C VAL A 276 -36.05 -4.88 39.27
N GLY A 277 -36.76 -3.78 38.97
CA GLY A 277 -37.56 -3.07 39.92
C GLY A 277 -38.56 -4.01 40.52
N GLY A 278 -38.36 -4.36 41.79
CA GLY A 278 -39.35 -4.99 42.59
C GLY A 278 -40.58 -4.06 42.69
N GLN A 279 -41.59 -4.35 41.93
CA GLN A 279 -42.95 -3.96 42.31
C GLN A 279 -43.41 -4.97 43.34
N GLY A 280 -43.06 -4.67 44.61
CA GLY A 280 -43.73 -5.23 45.76
C GLY A 280 -45.14 -4.62 45.84
N GLY A 281 -46.12 -5.44 45.47
CA GLY A 281 -47.50 -5.15 45.81
C GLY A 281 -47.67 -5.14 47.33
N SER A 282 -48.35 -4.16 47.81
CA SER A 282 -49.01 -4.18 49.14
C SER A 282 -50.49 -3.99 48.93
N ALA A 283 -51.19 -4.92 49.50
CA ALA A 283 -52.62 -5.04 49.62
C ALA A 283 -53.34 -3.78 50.10
#